data_d4746bcae485bb1d03c5ea108270f0a4
#
_entry.id   d4746bcae485bb1d03c5ea108270f0a4
#
_cell.length_a   1.000
_cell.length_b   1.000
_cell.length_c   1.000
_cell.angle_alpha   90.00
_cell.angle_beta   90.00
_cell.angle_gamma   90.00
#
_symmetry.space_group_name_H-M   'P 1'
#
loop_
_entity.id
_entity.type
_entity.pdbx_description
1 polymer ?
#
loop_
_entity_poly.entity_id
_entity_poly.type
_entity_poly.pdbx_seq_one_letter_code
_entity_poly.pdbx_strand_id
1 'polypeptide(L)'
;MQRQENMRHICLRWLAASSLLLAAMCTSAATRPRYGGTLRISTSAVLNSIDPGEAPDSLLRRNLTRLLFDTLVVVDENGAIQPSLADSWNSSSAGQRWQFTLRHGITFSDGSALTSDVVAAALRKANPTWRVISQGDLVTIELETAVLDFPAELSLSRNAILRRGDKLLGTGPFVMSQWEPRHRLVLAARDDYRDGRVFLDGIELEMGKPQREQNITFDLGRTDVIDIAPDQARRAAGEGRRLVNSSPSELMVLWFARDAQSEVERKLREALAMSIDRPLMNRVLLQNDGEAAASLLPTWMTGYGFAFSADANQARAKQLRTEAGPARTWALGYDNDDALARVVAERILLNARDAGLSVQTTLSASADIRLIRIPLTLTNERTELSELFSAMGISPIKLSSSNVESVYSAENTFLQSRRVIPLLHLRHVSGISASVQNWSVGRDGSWDVQEVWLSGRQ
;
A
#
# COMPACT_ATOMS: atom_id res chain seq x y z
N MET A 1 6.79 -36.08 68.56
CA MET A 1 7.38 -36.35 67.21
C MET A 1 6.52 -35.80 66.06
N GLN A 2 5.23 -35.99 66.06
CA GLN A 2 4.34 -35.54 64.91
C GLN A 2 4.25 -34.04 64.64
N ARG A 3 4.50 -33.15 65.60
CA ARG A 3 4.48 -31.70 65.44
C ARG A 3 5.72 -31.16 64.70
N GLN A 4 6.86 -31.83 64.77
CA GLN A 4 8.08 -31.42 64.08
C GLN A 4 8.09 -31.83 62.61
N GLU A 5 7.46 -32.93 62.23
CA GLU A 5 7.31 -33.35 60.83
C GLU A 5 6.37 -32.44 60.04
N ASN A 6 5.24 -32.04 60.63
CA ASN A 6 4.30 -31.12 59.99
C ASN A 6 4.92 -29.72 59.73
N MET A 7 5.77 -29.20 60.58
CA MET A 7 6.46 -27.95 60.44
C MET A 7 7.50 -28.01 59.30
N ARG A 8 8.19 -29.13 59.13
CA ARG A 8 9.13 -29.36 58.03
C ARG A 8 8.43 -29.41 56.65
N HIS A 9 7.28 -30.03 56.58
CA HIS A 9 6.49 -30.08 55.33
C HIS A 9 5.89 -28.73 54.96
N ILE A 10 5.52 -27.91 55.93
CA ILE A 10 5.03 -26.54 55.68
C ILE A 10 6.18 -25.64 55.21
N CYS A 11 7.35 -25.68 55.85
CA CYS A 11 8.53 -24.90 55.40
C CYS A 11 9.03 -25.32 54.02
N LEU A 12 9.00 -26.62 53.67
CA LEU A 12 9.39 -27.07 52.31
C LEU A 12 8.40 -26.61 51.26
N ARG A 13 7.10 -26.57 51.54
CA ARG A 13 6.06 -26.06 50.63
C ARG A 13 6.20 -24.55 50.43
N TRP A 14 6.52 -23.77 51.44
CA TRP A 14 6.77 -22.33 51.32
C TRP A 14 8.06 -22.01 50.57
N LEU A 15 9.13 -22.79 50.73
CA LEU A 15 10.36 -22.68 49.94
C LEU A 15 10.16 -23.06 48.49
N ALA A 16 9.38 -24.12 48.21
CA ALA A 16 9.03 -24.48 46.83
C ALA A 16 8.12 -23.46 46.16
N ALA A 17 7.16 -22.88 46.87
CA ALA A 17 6.30 -21.81 46.35
C ALA A 17 7.08 -20.52 46.11
N SER A 18 8.04 -20.16 46.98
CA SER A 18 8.90 -18.98 46.80
C SER A 18 9.86 -19.13 45.61
N SER A 19 10.42 -20.34 45.37
CA SER A 19 11.27 -20.58 44.20
C SER A 19 10.51 -20.59 42.90
N LEU A 20 9.24 -21.05 42.88
CA LEU A 20 8.36 -20.93 41.69
C LEU A 20 7.99 -19.45 41.38
N LEU A 21 7.73 -18.64 42.43
CA LEU A 21 7.46 -17.20 42.23
C LEU A 21 8.71 -16.44 41.73
N LEU A 22 9.91 -16.75 42.24
CA LEU A 22 11.15 -16.17 41.72
C LEU A 22 11.43 -16.60 40.27
N ALA A 23 11.15 -17.86 39.90
CA ALA A 23 11.29 -18.32 38.52
C ALA A 23 10.29 -17.63 37.56
N ALA A 24 9.07 -17.35 38.03
CA ALA A 24 8.06 -16.63 37.26
C ALA A 24 8.41 -15.14 37.05
N MET A 25 9.18 -14.50 37.93
CA MET A 25 9.66 -13.11 37.74
C MET A 25 10.84 -12.99 36.77
N CYS A 26 11.53 -14.08 36.46
CA CYS A 26 12.65 -14.05 35.50
C CYS A 26 12.21 -14.16 34.02
N THR A 27 10.93 -14.41 33.72
CA THR A 27 10.47 -14.65 32.34
C THR A 27 9.97 -13.39 31.60
N SER A 28 10.00 -12.22 32.25
CA SER A 28 9.68 -10.94 31.60
C SER A 28 10.91 -10.04 31.51
N ALA A 29 12.04 -10.56 31.04
CA ALA A 29 13.07 -9.70 30.49
C ALA A 29 12.52 -9.16 29.17
N ALA A 30 11.75 -8.07 29.23
CA ALA A 30 11.41 -7.28 28.05
C ALA A 30 12.74 -6.99 27.34
N THR A 31 12.93 -7.63 26.20
CA THR A 31 14.14 -7.40 25.38
C THR A 31 14.14 -5.92 25.00
N ARG A 32 15.07 -5.17 25.59
CA ARG A 32 15.18 -3.71 25.33
C ARG A 32 15.63 -3.52 23.89
N PRO A 33 15.10 -2.50 23.18
CA PRO A 33 15.59 -2.12 21.88
C PRO A 33 17.12 -1.96 21.88
N ARG A 34 17.75 -2.45 20.84
CA ARG A 34 19.22 -2.38 20.67
C ARG A 34 19.55 -1.75 19.32
N TYR A 35 20.55 -0.92 19.32
CA TYR A 35 21.14 -0.42 18.09
C TYR A 35 21.97 -1.51 17.43
N GLY A 36 21.93 -1.55 16.11
CA GLY A 36 22.77 -2.41 15.30
C GLY A 36 22.03 -3.38 14.40
N GLY A 37 22.77 -3.92 13.44
CA GLY A 37 22.31 -4.92 12.50
C GLY A 37 21.63 -4.38 11.25
N THR A 38 21.66 -5.19 10.19
CA THR A 38 21.05 -4.90 8.90
C THR A 38 19.79 -5.72 8.72
N LEU A 39 18.66 -5.06 8.46
CA LEU A 39 17.38 -5.68 8.14
C LEU A 39 17.40 -6.14 6.67
N ARG A 40 17.17 -7.42 6.42
CA ARG A 40 17.18 -8.00 5.09
C ARG A 40 15.77 -8.27 4.62
N ILE A 41 15.39 -7.60 3.53
CA ILE A 41 14.06 -7.67 2.93
C ILE A 41 14.18 -8.30 1.54
N SER A 42 13.27 -9.21 1.20
CA SER A 42 13.16 -9.76 -0.14
C SER A 42 11.75 -9.59 -0.68
N THR A 43 11.63 -9.11 -1.92
CA THR A 43 10.34 -8.81 -2.56
C THR A 43 10.33 -9.27 -4.02
N SER A 44 9.15 -9.62 -4.53
CA SER A 44 8.94 -9.86 -5.96
C SER A 44 8.85 -8.57 -6.78
N ALA A 45 8.52 -7.46 -6.13
CA ALA A 45 8.46 -6.16 -6.79
C ALA A 45 9.84 -5.69 -7.26
N VAL A 46 9.85 -4.90 -8.33
CA VAL A 46 11.08 -4.34 -8.91
C VAL A 46 10.93 -2.84 -9.15
N LEU A 47 12.03 -2.11 -8.99
CA LEU A 47 12.12 -0.70 -9.36
C LEU A 47 13.30 -0.47 -10.32
N ASN A 48 13.05 0.28 -11.37
CA ASN A 48 14.08 0.73 -12.31
C ASN A 48 14.76 2.02 -11.83
N SER A 49 14.06 2.83 -11.06
CA SER A 49 14.53 4.09 -10.48
C SER A 49 13.96 4.27 -9.08
N ILE A 50 14.74 4.88 -8.20
CA ILE A 50 14.31 5.30 -6.86
C ILE A 50 13.79 6.75 -6.83
N ASP A 51 13.93 7.53 -7.93
CA ASP A 51 13.33 8.87 -8.04
C ASP A 51 11.80 8.74 -8.08
N PRO A 52 11.07 9.28 -7.10
CA PRO A 52 9.62 9.13 -7.03
C PRO A 52 8.87 9.77 -8.22
N GLY A 53 9.50 10.71 -8.93
CA GLY A 53 8.91 11.38 -10.09
C GLY A 53 9.08 10.65 -11.44
N GLU A 54 9.86 9.56 -11.50
CA GLU A 54 10.22 8.93 -12.77
C GLU A 54 9.39 7.71 -13.18
N ALA A 55 8.50 7.21 -12.32
CA ALA A 55 7.70 6.04 -12.63
C ALA A 55 6.38 6.02 -11.84
N PRO A 56 5.41 5.20 -12.27
CA PRO A 56 4.14 5.03 -11.56
C PRO A 56 4.33 4.68 -10.09
N ASP A 57 3.34 5.06 -9.29
CA ASP A 57 3.34 4.73 -7.87
C ASP A 57 3.25 3.21 -7.64
N SER A 58 3.86 2.74 -6.56
CA SER A 58 3.77 1.35 -6.09
C SER A 58 4.09 1.31 -4.60
N LEU A 59 3.63 0.27 -3.90
CA LEU A 59 3.91 0.11 -2.48
C LEU A 59 5.42 0.13 -2.19
N LEU A 60 6.22 -0.60 -2.97
CA LEU A 60 7.67 -0.61 -2.80
C LEU A 60 8.27 0.79 -2.98
N ARG A 61 7.82 1.56 -3.98
CA ARG A 61 8.28 2.95 -4.20
C ARG A 61 7.93 3.84 -3.00
N ARG A 62 6.71 3.76 -2.48
CA ARG A 62 6.30 4.53 -1.30
C ARG A 62 7.17 4.21 -0.10
N ASN A 63 7.43 2.91 0.13
CA ASN A 63 8.30 2.46 1.21
C ASN A 63 9.71 3.05 1.09
N LEU A 64 10.33 2.94 -0.09
CA LEU A 64 11.66 3.50 -0.31
C LEU A 64 11.67 5.03 -0.25
N THR A 65 10.62 5.68 -0.74
CA THR A 65 10.49 7.13 -0.64
C THR A 65 10.51 7.58 0.82
N ARG A 66 9.72 6.94 1.70
CA ARG A 66 9.68 7.27 3.14
C ARG A 66 10.99 6.98 3.89
N LEU A 67 11.81 6.05 3.40
CA LEU A 67 13.12 5.77 3.98
C LEU A 67 14.18 6.78 3.58
N LEU A 68 14.10 7.32 2.38
CA LEU A 68 15.13 8.17 1.77
C LEU A 68 14.76 9.65 1.77
N PHE A 69 13.48 9.97 1.61
CA PHE A 69 12.98 11.31 1.36
C PHE A 69 11.81 11.62 2.28
N ASP A 70 11.54 12.90 2.49
CA ASP A 70 10.34 13.37 3.17
C ASP A 70 9.47 14.20 2.23
N THR A 71 8.20 14.33 2.58
CA THR A 71 7.22 15.24 1.98
C THR A 71 7.01 16.46 2.90
N LEU A 72 6.32 17.49 2.44
CA LEU A 72 5.98 18.64 3.28
C LEU A 72 5.09 18.25 4.46
N VAL A 73 4.17 17.33 4.23
CA VAL A 73 3.21 16.78 5.19
C VAL A 73 3.10 15.28 5.00
N VAL A 74 2.65 14.56 6.00
CA VAL A 74 2.38 13.10 5.93
C VAL A 74 0.95 12.82 6.34
N VAL A 75 0.44 11.63 5.99
CA VAL A 75 -0.85 11.11 6.45
C VAL A 75 -0.59 10.12 7.56
N ASP A 76 -1.25 10.28 8.71
CA ASP A 76 -1.17 9.33 9.81
C ASP A 76 -2.10 8.12 9.62
N GLU A 77 -2.07 7.20 10.57
CA GLU A 77 -2.89 5.97 10.55
C GLU A 77 -4.41 6.24 10.54
N ASN A 78 -4.85 7.42 10.96
CA ASN A 78 -6.25 7.81 10.99
C ASN A 78 -6.68 8.56 9.72
N GLY A 79 -5.75 8.79 8.78
CA GLY A 79 -5.98 9.59 7.58
C GLY A 79 -5.85 11.10 7.81
N ALA A 80 -5.39 11.52 8.99
CA ALA A 80 -5.18 12.95 9.28
C ALA A 80 -3.83 13.43 8.76
N ILE A 81 -3.82 14.65 8.21
CA ILE A 81 -2.60 15.29 7.72
C ILE A 81 -1.78 15.80 8.90
N GLN A 82 -0.53 15.37 8.97
CA GLN A 82 0.44 15.71 10.02
C GLN A 82 1.62 16.50 9.45
N PRO A 83 2.25 17.39 10.26
CA PRO A 83 3.48 18.07 9.92
C PRO A 83 4.65 17.10 9.62
N SER A 84 5.48 17.43 8.58
CA SER A 84 6.73 16.72 8.28
C SER A 84 7.84 17.75 8.02
N LEU A 85 8.17 18.06 6.77
CA LEU A 85 9.12 19.16 6.47
C LEU A 85 8.50 20.55 6.67
N ALA A 86 7.18 20.68 6.64
CA ALA A 86 6.46 21.87 7.05
C ALA A 86 5.92 21.70 8.48
N ASP A 87 6.09 22.72 9.33
CA ASP A 87 5.53 22.77 10.69
C ASP A 87 4.05 23.16 10.67
N SER A 88 3.66 24.02 9.72
CA SER A 88 2.30 24.53 9.62
C SER A 88 1.97 24.94 8.18
N TRP A 89 0.69 25.03 7.90
CA TRP A 89 0.18 25.54 6.61
C TRP A 89 -1.15 26.25 6.77
N ASN A 90 -1.43 27.12 5.83
CA ASN A 90 -2.71 27.79 5.71
C ASN A 90 -3.10 27.96 4.25
N SER A 91 -4.39 28.14 4.02
CA SER A 91 -4.91 28.44 2.68
C SER A 91 -5.56 29.81 2.64
N SER A 92 -5.49 30.47 1.49
CA SER A 92 -6.22 31.68 1.15
C SER A 92 -6.86 31.53 -0.22
N SER A 93 -7.67 32.49 -0.61
CA SER A 93 -8.36 32.48 -1.93
C SER A 93 -9.17 31.19 -2.17
N ALA A 94 -9.91 30.77 -1.13
CA ALA A 94 -10.79 29.58 -1.19
C ALA A 94 -10.08 28.29 -1.65
N GLY A 95 -8.80 28.12 -1.28
CA GLY A 95 -8.03 26.91 -1.64
C GLY A 95 -7.22 27.01 -2.94
N GLN A 96 -7.12 28.19 -3.55
CA GLN A 96 -6.22 28.40 -4.71
C GLN A 96 -4.78 28.75 -4.32
N ARG A 97 -4.56 29.26 -3.11
CA ARG A 97 -3.24 29.63 -2.61
C ARG A 97 -2.97 28.99 -1.27
N TRP A 98 -1.90 28.24 -1.17
CA TRP A 98 -1.45 27.56 0.01
C TRP A 98 -0.07 28.04 0.43
N GLN A 99 0.14 28.25 1.72
CA GLN A 99 1.42 28.64 2.30
C GLN A 99 1.85 27.61 3.32
N PHE A 100 3.08 27.15 3.21
CA PHE A 100 3.71 26.17 4.10
C PHE A 100 4.91 26.80 4.77
N THR A 101 4.97 26.79 6.11
CA THR A 101 6.14 27.21 6.88
C THR A 101 7.05 26.02 7.08
N LEU A 102 8.29 26.11 6.62
CA LEU A 102 9.24 25.03 6.73
C LEU A 102 9.81 24.92 8.13
N ARG A 103 10.05 23.69 8.57
CA ARG A 103 10.75 23.37 9.81
C ARG A 103 12.22 23.75 9.70
N HIS A 104 12.75 24.37 10.77
CA HIS A 104 14.17 24.73 10.85
C HIS A 104 15.08 23.53 11.16
N GLY A 105 16.35 23.64 10.77
CA GLY A 105 17.39 22.70 11.17
C GLY A 105 17.39 21.36 10.43
N ILE A 106 16.59 21.20 9.38
CA ILE A 106 16.58 20.00 8.57
C ILE A 106 17.76 20.00 7.60
N THR A 107 18.44 18.87 7.50
CA THR A 107 19.57 18.66 6.57
C THR A 107 19.30 17.53 5.59
N PHE A 108 19.83 17.65 4.39
CA PHE A 108 19.98 16.55 3.45
C PHE A 108 21.04 15.54 3.94
N SER A 109 21.07 14.39 3.30
CA SER A 109 22.01 13.30 3.60
C SER A 109 23.50 13.64 3.37
N ASP A 110 23.82 14.80 2.78
CA ASP A 110 25.17 15.35 2.63
C ASP A 110 25.49 16.46 3.64
N GLY A 111 24.60 16.69 4.61
CA GLY A 111 24.73 17.75 5.64
C GLY A 111 24.30 19.14 5.16
N SER A 112 23.96 19.34 3.88
CA SER A 112 23.48 20.64 3.40
C SER A 112 22.07 20.95 3.93
N ALA A 113 21.81 22.23 4.24
CA ALA A 113 20.52 22.66 4.80
C ALA A 113 19.37 22.54 3.79
N LEU A 114 18.19 22.15 4.28
CA LEU A 114 16.93 22.29 3.55
C LEU A 114 16.53 23.76 3.52
N THR A 115 16.29 24.30 2.33
CA THR A 115 15.83 25.68 2.14
C THR A 115 14.53 25.71 1.34
N SER A 116 13.76 26.80 1.48
CA SER A 116 12.53 26.99 0.70
C SER A 116 12.78 27.00 -0.83
N ASP A 117 13.95 27.45 -1.27
CA ASP A 117 14.33 27.41 -2.68
C ASP A 117 14.47 25.99 -3.23
N VAL A 118 15.10 25.09 -2.44
CA VAL A 118 15.23 23.68 -2.82
C VAL A 118 13.87 23.00 -2.85
N VAL A 119 13.03 23.26 -1.84
CA VAL A 119 11.66 22.74 -1.80
C VAL A 119 10.85 23.24 -3.01
N ALA A 120 10.91 24.55 -3.31
CA ALA A 120 10.21 25.10 -4.44
C ALA A 120 10.68 24.50 -5.79
N ALA A 121 11.99 24.31 -5.95
CA ALA A 121 12.56 23.67 -7.13
C ALA A 121 12.10 22.21 -7.30
N ALA A 122 12.07 21.43 -6.22
CA ALA A 122 11.59 20.06 -6.22
C ALA A 122 10.11 19.97 -6.62
N LEU A 123 9.25 20.80 -6.02
CA LEU A 123 7.81 20.82 -6.30
C LEU A 123 7.48 21.32 -7.73
N ARG A 124 8.18 22.33 -8.24
CA ARG A 124 8.03 22.78 -9.65
C ARG A 124 8.39 21.67 -10.64
N LYS A 125 9.40 20.87 -10.31
CA LYS A 125 9.79 19.72 -11.15
C LYS A 125 8.74 18.61 -11.10
N ALA A 126 8.21 18.32 -9.93
CA ALA A 126 7.18 17.31 -9.76
C ALA A 126 5.85 17.70 -10.42
N ASN A 127 5.48 18.98 -10.32
CA ASN A 127 4.21 19.51 -10.83
C ASN A 127 4.42 20.84 -11.58
N PRO A 128 4.71 20.80 -12.87
CA PRO A 128 5.01 22.00 -13.67
C PRO A 128 3.85 22.99 -13.78
N THR A 129 2.61 22.57 -13.50
CA THR A 129 1.41 23.43 -13.50
C THR A 129 1.27 24.28 -12.25
N TRP A 130 2.02 23.95 -11.18
CA TRP A 130 1.98 24.72 -9.94
C TRP A 130 2.91 25.91 -10.00
N ARG A 131 2.41 27.08 -9.59
CA ARG A 131 3.27 28.23 -9.35
C ARG A 131 3.79 28.19 -7.92
N VAL A 132 5.04 27.79 -7.74
CA VAL A 132 5.67 27.64 -6.43
C VAL A 132 6.66 28.79 -6.20
N ILE A 133 6.49 29.52 -5.10
CA ILE A 133 7.28 30.70 -4.71
C ILE A 133 7.92 30.41 -3.36
N SER A 134 9.22 30.68 -3.22
CA SER A 134 9.99 30.61 -1.97
C SER A 134 10.25 32.01 -1.43
N GLN A 135 10.10 32.22 -0.13
CA GLN A 135 10.43 33.47 0.55
C GLN A 135 10.77 33.20 2.03
N GLY A 136 12.03 33.36 2.40
CA GLY A 136 12.48 33.01 3.78
C GLY A 136 12.18 31.52 4.05
N ASP A 137 11.41 31.25 5.09
CA ASP A 137 11.00 29.89 5.46
C ASP A 137 9.66 29.47 4.86
N LEU A 138 9.06 30.34 4.05
CA LEU A 138 7.75 30.11 3.44
C LEU A 138 7.88 29.53 2.03
N VAL A 139 7.06 28.51 1.75
CA VAL A 139 6.78 28.03 0.40
C VAL A 139 5.32 28.28 0.08
N THR A 140 5.07 29.09 -0.93
CA THR A 140 3.72 29.41 -1.40
C THR A 140 3.44 28.65 -2.69
N ILE A 141 2.31 27.96 -2.77
CA ILE A 141 1.84 27.21 -3.96
C ILE A 141 0.54 27.84 -4.42
N GLU A 142 0.51 28.28 -5.69
CA GLU A 142 -0.68 28.80 -6.33
C GLU A 142 -1.17 27.80 -7.39
N LEU A 143 -2.46 27.50 -7.34
CA LEU A 143 -3.15 26.51 -8.17
C LEU A 143 -4.10 27.20 -9.14
N GLU A 144 -4.23 26.69 -10.35
CA GLU A 144 -5.20 27.19 -11.34
C GLU A 144 -6.66 27.01 -10.87
N THR A 145 -6.93 25.91 -10.16
CA THR A 145 -8.25 25.61 -9.61
C THR A 145 -8.14 25.40 -8.11
N ALA A 146 -9.20 25.78 -7.37
CA ALA A 146 -9.24 25.61 -5.92
C ALA A 146 -9.25 24.12 -5.53
N VAL A 147 -8.38 23.77 -4.56
CA VAL A 147 -8.31 22.43 -3.97
C VAL A 147 -8.30 22.59 -2.45
N LEU A 148 -9.39 22.21 -1.77
CA LEU A 148 -9.56 22.42 -0.33
C LEU A 148 -8.72 21.46 0.52
N ASP A 149 -8.42 20.29 0.00
CA ASP A 149 -7.64 19.22 0.64
C ASP A 149 -6.24 19.05 0.04
N PHE A 150 -5.70 20.14 -0.52
CA PHE A 150 -4.39 20.14 -1.19
C PHE A 150 -3.22 19.58 -0.37
N PRO A 151 -3.14 19.72 0.97
CA PRO A 151 -2.11 19.05 1.74
C PRO A 151 -2.07 17.52 1.56
N ALA A 152 -3.21 16.86 1.33
CA ALA A 152 -3.22 15.43 1.03
C ALA A 152 -2.47 15.09 -0.27
N GLU A 153 -2.58 15.93 -1.30
CA GLU A 153 -1.78 15.79 -2.52
C GLU A 153 -0.28 15.86 -2.23
N LEU A 154 0.13 16.77 -1.34
CA LEU A 154 1.55 16.96 -0.98
C LEU A 154 2.14 15.82 -0.14
N SER A 155 1.33 14.92 0.40
CA SER A 155 1.79 13.73 1.11
C SER A 155 2.17 12.57 0.18
N LEU A 156 1.79 12.65 -1.10
CA LEU A 156 2.08 11.60 -2.07
C LEU A 156 3.56 11.51 -2.41
N SER A 157 4.07 10.31 -2.62
CA SER A 157 5.49 10.03 -2.88
C SER A 157 6.09 10.87 -4.02
N ARG A 158 5.31 11.16 -5.06
CA ARG A 158 5.77 11.99 -6.19
C ARG A 158 6.13 13.43 -5.80
N ASN A 159 5.62 13.91 -4.67
CA ASN A 159 5.87 15.23 -4.11
C ASN A 159 6.97 15.24 -3.04
N ALA A 160 7.69 14.13 -2.89
CA ALA A 160 8.83 14.06 -1.98
C ALA A 160 9.90 15.07 -2.33
N ILE A 161 10.49 15.66 -1.30
CA ILE A 161 11.53 16.69 -1.45
C ILE A 161 12.87 16.01 -1.56
N LEU A 162 13.49 16.16 -2.72
CA LEU A 162 14.82 15.63 -2.98
C LEU A 162 15.65 16.60 -3.80
N ARG A 163 16.96 16.57 -3.60
CA ARG A 163 17.92 17.28 -4.42
C ARG A 163 18.58 16.31 -5.40
N ARG A 164 18.50 16.66 -6.66
CA ARG A 164 19.08 15.88 -7.75
C ARG A 164 20.46 16.43 -8.11
N GLY A 165 21.43 15.55 -8.23
CA GLY A 165 22.80 15.81 -8.62
C GLY A 165 23.43 14.50 -9.07
N ASP A 166 24.72 14.29 -8.83
CA ASP A 166 25.40 13.01 -9.10
C ASP A 166 24.75 11.86 -8.32
N LYS A 167 24.16 12.18 -7.15
CA LYS A 167 23.34 11.27 -6.33
C LYS A 167 22.03 11.96 -5.96
N LEU A 168 21.02 11.15 -5.69
CA LEU A 168 19.78 11.66 -5.08
C LEU A 168 20.01 11.86 -3.59
N LEU A 169 19.76 13.08 -3.12
CA LEU A 169 19.89 13.44 -1.72
C LEU A 169 18.50 13.68 -1.14
N GLY A 170 18.23 13.07 0.00
CA GLY A 170 16.97 13.21 0.73
C GLY A 170 17.21 13.60 2.17
N THR A 171 16.11 13.83 2.88
CA THR A 171 16.08 14.22 4.29
C THR A 171 15.65 13.07 5.20
N GLY A 172 15.36 11.90 4.65
CA GLY A 172 14.88 10.73 5.37
C GLY A 172 15.91 10.08 6.31
N PRO A 173 15.49 9.07 7.11
CA PRO A 173 16.33 8.40 8.12
C PRO A 173 17.45 7.52 7.55
N PHE A 174 17.42 7.22 6.28
CA PHE A 174 18.45 6.42 5.63
C PHE A 174 19.06 7.14 4.44
N VAL A 175 20.28 6.74 4.10
CA VAL A 175 20.99 7.16 2.89
C VAL A 175 21.30 5.94 2.02
N MET A 176 21.20 6.10 0.71
CA MET A 176 21.54 5.05 -0.24
C MET A 176 23.05 4.85 -0.31
N SER A 177 23.52 3.64 0.00
CA SER A 177 24.93 3.25 -0.10
C SER A 177 25.21 2.46 -1.39
N GLN A 178 24.28 1.61 -1.85
CA GLN A 178 24.41 0.84 -3.09
C GLN A 178 23.05 0.76 -3.80
N TRP A 179 23.06 0.91 -5.13
CA TRP A 179 21.89 0.77 -5.98
C TRP A 179 22.20 -0.04 -7.22
N GLU A 180 21.49 -1.14 -7.38
CA GLU A 180 21.48 -1.98 -8.57
C GLU A 180 20.02 -2.06 -9.05
N PRO A 181 19.63 -1.32 -10.11
CA PRO A 181 18.26 -1.28 -10.60
C PRO A 181 17.67 -2.69 -10.77
N ARG A 182 16.45 -2.90 -10.31
CA ARG A 182 15.70 -4.15 -10.36
C ARG A 182 16.24 -5.30 -9.49
N HIS A 183 17.40 -5.16 -8.86
CA HIS A 183 18.08 -6.25 -8.16
C HIS A 183 18.29 -5.98 -6.68
N ARG A 184 19.02 -4.90 -6.35
CA ARG A 184 19.46 -4.70 -4.97
C ARG A 184 19.53 -3.22 -4.60
N LEU A 185 19.12 -2.93 -3.37
CA LEU A 185 19.31 -1.64 -2.73
C LEU A 185 19.90 -1.86 -1.34
N VAL A 186 20.95 -1.11 -0.99
CA VAL A 186 21.51 -1.08 0.35
C VAL A 186 21.41 0.33 0.90
N LEU A 187 20.82 0.44 2.07
CA LEU A 187 20.62 1.68 2.80
C LEU A 187 21.43 1.64 4.10
N ALA A 188 22.07 2.76 4.46
CA ALA A 188 22.72 2.97 5.74
C ALA A 188 21.92 3.98 6.56
N ALA A 189 21.80 3.75 7.88
CA ALA A 189 21.14 4.67 8.78
C ALA A 189 21.92 5.99 8.89
N ARG A 190 21.18 7.09 9.08
CA ARG A 190 21.75 8.40 9.37
C ARG A 190 21.84 8.62 10.88
N ASP A 191 23.00 9.10 11.35
CA ASP A 191 23.20 9.46 12.76
C ASP A 191 22.60 10.84 13.08
N ASP A 192 22.47 11.70 12.07
CA ASP A 192 22.01 13.10 12.16
C ASP A 192 20.53 13.29 11.73
N TYR A 193 19.74 12.20 11.71
CA TYR A 193 18.32 12.32 11.36
C TYR A 193 17.57 13.14 12.41
N ARG A 194 16.67 14.04 11.96
CA ARG A 194 15.99 15.02 12.81
C ARG A 194 15.19 14.43 13.98
N ASP A 195 14.59 13.24 13.79
CA ASP A 195 13.78 12.57 14.82
C ASP A 195 14.59 11.54 15.62
N GLY A 196 15.94 11.57 15.49
CA GLY A 196 16.88 10.67 16.15
C GLY A 196 17.30 9.49 15.25
N ARG A 197 18.43 8.88 15.61
CA ARG A 197 18.95 7.73 14.89
C ARG A 197 18.02 6.52 15.07
N VAL A 198 17.67 5.86 13.97
CA VAL A 198 16.94 4.59 13.98
C VAL A 198 17.77 3.46 14.59
N PHE A 199 17.14 2.40 15.11
CA PHE A 199 17.86 1.30 15.76
C PHE A 199 18.69 0.45 14.80
N LEU A 200 18.26 0.31 13.55
CA LEU A 200 18.97 -0.45 12.51
C LEU A 200 20.22 0.30 12.06
N ASP A 201 21.29 -0.42 11.72
CA ASP A 201 22.45 0.15 11.00
C ASP A 201 22.16 0.33 9.51
N GLY A 202 21.27 -0.47 8.94
CA GLY A 202 20.90 -0.39 7.55
C GLY A 202 19.79 -1.33 7.14
N ILE A 203 19.42 -1.23 5.88
CA ILE A 203 18.44 -2.10 5.22
C ILE A 203 19.07 -2.64 3.93
N GLU A 204 18.98 -3.93 3.72
CA GLU A 204 19.33 -4.59 2.47
C GLU A 204 18.05 -5.13 1.83
N LEU A 205 17.75 -4.65 0.64
CA LEU A 205 16.55 -5.04 -0.12
C LEU A 205 16.97 -5.79 -1.38
N GLU A 206 16.50 -7.02 -1.52
CA GLU A 206 16.58 -7.81 -2.74
C GLU A 206 15.25 -7.77 -3.49
N MET A 207 15.28 -7.37 -4.76
CA MET A 207 14.11 -7.18 -5.62
C MET A 207 14.02 -8.27 -6.69
N GLY A 208 12.81 -8.45 -7.24
CA GLY A 208 12.56 -9.39 -8.33
C GLY A 208 12.70 -10.86 -7.92
N LYS A 209 12.58 -11.16 -6.64
CA LYS A 209 12.73 -12.53 -6.12
C LYS A 209 11.39 -13.27 -6.20
N PRO A 210 11.32 -14.40 -6.93
CA PRO A 210 10.12 -15.23 -6.94
C PRO A 210 9.73 -15.69 -5.53
N GLN A 211 8.43 -15.83 -5.25
CA GLN A 211 7.91 -16.25 -3.94
C GLN A 211 8.61 -17.50 -3.37
N ARG A 212 8.92 -18.46 -4.23
CA ARG A 212 9.63 -19.68 -3.82
C ARG A 212 11.03 -19.38 -3.27
N GLU A 213 11.77 -18.49 -3.92
CA GLU A 213 13.13 -18.09 -3.48
C GLU A 213 13.05 -17.31 -2.16
N GLN A 214 12.09 -16.38 -2.04
CA GLN A 214 11.85 -15.65 -0.81
C GLN A 214 11.57 -16.61 0.36
N ASN A 215 10.70 -17.61 0.18
CA ASN A 215 10.40 -18.60 1.21
C ASN A 215 11.65 -19.40 1.61
N ILE A 216 12.45 -19.86 0.67
CA ILE A 216 13.67 -20.62 0.95
C ILE A 216 14.68 -19.76 1.74
N THR A 217 14.94 -18.53 1.32
CA THR A 217 15.89 -17.64 2.00
C THR A 217 15.40 -17.25 3.40
N PHE A 218 14.10 -17.09 3.58
CA PHE A 218 13.48 -16.83 4.87
C PHE A 218 13.63 -18.03 5.84
N ASP A 219 13.29 -19.25 5.39
CA ASP A 219 13.40 -20.46 6.20
C ASP A 219 14.86 -20.79 6.59
N LEU A 220 15.83 -20.41 5.73
CA LEU A 220 17.26 -20.49 6.02
C LEU A 220 17.78 -19.36 6.91
N GLY A 221 16.93 -18.42 7.33
CA GLY A 221 17.31 -17.25 8.14
C GLY A 221 18.23 -16.27 7.40
N ARG A 222 18.24 -16.27 6.07
CA ARG A 222 19.00 -15.33 5.23
C ARG A 222 18.26 -14.05 4.93
N THR A 223 16.92 -14.06 5.04
CA THR A 223 16.02 -12.93 4.87
C THR A 223 15.17 -12.76 6.12
N ASP A 224 14.86 -11.54 6.50
CA ASP A 224 14.14 -11.19 7.72
C ASP A 224 12.68 -10.83 7.46
N VAL A 225 12.40 -10.25 6.29
CA VAL A 225 11.07 -9.85 5.85
C VAL A 225 10.86 -10.30 4.41
N ILE A 226 9.72 -10.92 4.13
CA ILE A 226 9.33 -11.37 2.78
C ILE A 226 7.88 -10.98 2.49
N ASP A 227 7.56 -10.85 1.21
CA ASP A 227 6.16 -10.78 0.78
C ASP A 227 5.50 -12.16 0.90
N ILE A 228 4.24 -12.17 1.28
CA ILE A 228 3.39 -13.36 1.22
C ILE A 228 2.25 -13.07 0.25
N ALA A 229 2.07 -13.92 -0.75
CA ALA A 229 0.95 -13.77 -1.67
C ALA A 229 -0.39 -13.89 -0.93
N PRO A 230 -1.40 -13.05 -1.24
CA PRO A 230 -2.67 -13.00 -0.50
C PRO A 230 -3.38 -14.37 -0.41
N ASP A 231 -3.29 -15.20 -1.45
CA ASP A 231 -3.84 -16.56 -1.48
C ASP A 231 -3.05 -17.57 -0.64
N GLN A 232 -1.84 -17.22 -0.19
CA GLN A 232 -0.96 -18.06 0.66
C GLN A 232 -0.93 -17.63 2.13
N ALA A 233 -1.50 -16.49 2.48
CA ALA A 233 -1.39 -15.89 3.83
C ALA A 233 -1.88 -16.86 4.92
N ARG A 234 -3.04 -17.45 4.76
CA ARG A 234 -3.61 -18.37 5.75
C ARG A 234 -2.80 -19.66 5.92
N ARG A 235 -2.24 -20.18 4.83
CA ARG A 235 -1.35 -21.33 4.87
C ARG A 235 -0.07 -20.99 5.64
N ALA A 236 0.56 -19.86 5.33
CA ALA A 236 1.77 -19.40 6.00
C ALA A 236 1.55 -19.20 7.52
N ALA A 237 0.38 -18.63 7.91
CA ALA A 237 -0.02 -18.55 9.31
C ALA A 237 -0.18 -19.93 9.96
N GLY A 238 -0.81 -20.89 9.26
CA GLY A 238 -0.97 -22.29 9.72
C GLY A 238 0.37 -23.03 9.86
N GLU A 239 1.38 -22.65 9.10
CA GLU A 239 2.77 -23.15 9.20
C GLU A 239 3.55 -22.47 10.36
N GLY A 240 2.92 -21.56 11.11
CA GLY A 240 3.51 -20.88 12.27
C GLY A 240 4.34 -19.65 11.91
N ARG A 241 4.27 -19.14 10.70
CA ARG A 241 4.93 -17.88 10.32
C ARG A 241 4.27 -16.69 10.99
N ARG A 242 5.06 -15.78 11.49
CA ARG A 242 4.58 -14.49 11.99
C ARG A 242 4.26 -13.62 10.80
N LEU A 243 2.98 -13.23 10.68
CA LEU A 243 2.49 -12.38 9.61
C LEU A 243 2.10 -11.00 10.15
N VAL A 244 2.31 -9.98 9.31
CA VAL A 244 1.81 -8.62 9.52
C VAL A 244 1.07 -8.19 8.27
N ASN A 245 -0.18 -7.74 8.44
CA ASN A 245 -1.10 -7.43 7.36
C ASN A 245 -1.44 -5.93 7.36
N SER A 246 -1.54 -5.34 6.18
CA SER A 246 -2.14 -4.01 6.00
C SER A 246 -3.67 -4.07 6.09
N SER A 247 -4.34 -2.91 6.09
CA SER A 247 -5.71 -2.81 5.60
C SER A 247 -5.76 -3.21 4.13
N PRO A 248 -6.94 -3.48 3.54
CA PRO A 248 -7.05 -3.62 2.10
C PRO A 248 -6.47 -2.39 1.40
N SER A 249 -5.34 -2.58 0.74
CA SER A 249 -4.49 -1.52 0.17
C SER A 249 -4.23 -1.70 -1.33
N GLU A 250 -4.91 -2.64 -1.96
CA GLU A 250 -4.81 -2.89 -3.38
C GLU A 250 -6.17 -3.29 -3.94
N LEU A 251 -6.55 -2.73 -5.08
CA LEU A 251 -7.78 -3.04 -5.79
C LEU A 251 -7.49 -3.92 -7.01
N MET A 252 -8.13 -5.09 -7.11
CA MET A 252 -8.14 -5.92 -8.30
C MET A 252 -9.40 -5.65 -9.11
N VAL A 253 -9.24 -5.32 -10.40
CA VAL A 253 -10.35 -4.96 -11.30
C VAL A 253 -10.25 -5.62 -12.67
N LEU A 254 -11.39 -5.78 -13.31
CA LEU A 254 -11.47 -5.87 -14.77
C LEU A 254 -11.59 -4.46 -15.35
N TRP A 255 -10.69 -4.13 -16.24
CA TRP A 255 -10.65 -2.83 -16.91
C TRP A 255 -10.82 -3.00 -18.42
N PHE A 256 -11.82 -2.33 -18.98
CA PHE A 256 -12.00 -2.24 -20.44
C PHE A 256 -11.19 -1.06 -20.99
N ALA A 257 -10.39 -1.30 -22.02
CA ALA A 257 -9.49 -0.30 -22.59
C ALA A 257 -10.23 0.95 -23.14
N ARG A 258 -11.51 0.84 -23.47
CA ARG A 258 -12.36 1.90 -23.98
C ARG A 258 -13.77 1.84 -23.42
N ASP A 259 -14.51 2.93 -23.54
CA ASP A 259 -15.92 2.97 -23.18
C ASP A 259 -16.78 2.06 -24.11
N ALA A 260 -17.95 1.64 -23.62
CA ALA A 260 -18.87 0.87 -24.42
C ALA A 260 -19.36 1.70 -25.62
N GLN A 261 -19.25 1.14 -26.80
CA GLN A 261 -19.59 1.84 -28.05
C GLN A 261 -21.07 1.70 -28.45
N SER A 262 -21.81 0.89 -27.72
CA SER A 262 -23.23 0.68 -27.98
C SER A 262 -23.96 0.24 -26.71
N GLU A 263 -25.28 0.37 -26.71
CA GLU A 263 -26.13 -0.14 -25.64
C GLU A 263 -26.02 -1.68 -25.51
N VAL A 264 -25.84 -2.38 -26.63
CA VAL A 264 -25.58 -3.82 -26.64
C VAL A 264 -24.31 -4.15 -25.86
N GLU A 265 -23.21 -3.44 -26.15
CA GLU A 265 -21.94 -3.66 -25.45
C GLU A 265 -22.06 -3.32 -23.96
N ARG A 266 -22.78 -2.24 -23.60
CA ARG A 266 -23.04 -1.86 -22.23
C ARG A 266 -23.79 -2.97 -21.46
N LYS A 267 -24.87 -3.53 -22.05
CA LYS A 267 -25.61 -4.67 -21.50
C LYS A 267 -24.74 -5.91 -21.31
N LEU A 268 -23.87 -6.23 -22.27
CA LEU A 268 -22.96 -7.36 -22.17
C LEU A 268 -21.94 -7.18 -21.05
N ARG A 269 -21.39 -5.97 -20.86
CA ARG A 269 -20.48 -5.66 -19.73
C ARG A 269 -21.22 -5.74 -18.39
N GLU A 270 -22.47 -5.31 -18.34
CA GLU A 270 -23.32 -5.45 -17.17
C GLU A 270 -23.60 -6.93 -16.85
N ALA A 271 -23.91 -7.74 -17.87
CA ALA A 271 -24.07 -9.18 -17.72
C ALA A 271 -22.79 -9.84 -17.18
N LEU A 272 -21.61 -9.44 -17.66
CA LEU A 272 -20.33 -9.91 -17.13
C LEU A 272 -20.17 -9.52 -15.67
N ALA A 273 -20.42 -8.26 -15.31
CA ALA A 273 -20.30 -7.77 -13.94
C ALA A 273 -21.20 -8.54 -12.96
N MET A 274 -22.44 -8.85 -13.39
CA MET A 274 -23.43 -9.61 -12.60
C MET A 274 -23.16 -11.10 -12.56
N SER A 275 -22.41 -11.67 -13.52
CA SER A 275 -22.07 -13.09 -13.50
C SER A 275 -20.97 -13.45 -12.50
N ILE A 276 -20.14 -12.49 -12.09
CA ILE A 276 -18.95 -12.73 -11.28
C ILE A 276 -19.33 -12.85 -9.79
N ASP A 277 -19.10 -14.01 -9.21
CA ASP A 277 -19.32 -14.29 -7.79
C ASP A 277 -18.08 -13.90 -6.97
N ARG A 278 -18.02 -12.62 -6.58
CA ARG A 278 -16.91 -12.04 -5.83
C ARG A 278 -16.81 -12.59 -4.40
N PRO A 279 -17.92 -12.77 -3.66
CA PRO A 279 -17.87 -13.40 -2.34
C PRO A 279 -17.31 -14.84 -2.39
N LEU A 280 -17.67 -15.62 -3.41
CA LEU A 280 -17.12 -16.96 -3.58
C LEU A 280 -15.63 -16.90 -3.93
N MET A 281 -15.21 -15.95 -4.79
CA MET A 281 -13.78 -15.75 -5.08
C MET A 281 -12.98 -15.43 -3.81
N ASN A 282 -13.45 -14.50 -3.00
CA ASN A 282 -12.80 -14.15 -1.73
C ASN A 282 -12.70 -15.37 -0.81
N ARG A 283 -13.81 -16.10 -0.64
CA ARG A 283 -13.86 -17.28 0.23
C ARG A 283 -12.96 -18.42 -0.23
N VAL A 284 -12.95 -18.70 -1.53
CA VAL A 284 -12.26 -19.88 -2.08
C VAL A 284 -10.79 -19.58 -2.38
N LEU A 285 -10.49 -18.44 -3.00
CA LEU A 285 -9.13 -18.09 -3.43
C LEU A 285 -8.32 -17.43 -2.31
N LEU A 286 -8.95 -16.54 -1.55
CA LEU A 286 -8.26 -15.78 -0.49
C LEU A 286 -8.59 -16.30 0.92
N GLN A 287 -9.46 -17.31 1.05
CA GLN A 287 -9.90 -17.87 2.34
C GLN A 287 -10.43 -16.79 3.30
N ASN A 288 -11.09 -15.76 2.75
CA ASN A 288 -11.60 -14.54 3.41
C ASN A 288 -10.52 -13.59 3.95
N ASP A 289 -9.28 -13.63 3.45
CA ASP A 289 -8.24 -12.68 3.82
C ASP A 289 -8.26 -11.39 2.97
N GLY A 290 -9.13 -11.30 1.97
CA GLY A 290 -9.46 -10.10 1.19
C GLY A 290 -10.89 -9.65 1.44
N GLU A 291 -11.35 -8.69 0.65
CA GLU A 291 -12.74 -8.21 0.64
C GLU A 291 -13.33 -8.32 -0.78
N ALA A 292 -14.55 -8.86 -0.88
CA ALA A 292 -15.29 -8.84 -2.14
C ALA A 292 -15.66 -7.40 -2.49
N ALA A 293 -15.19 -6.89 -3.64
CA ALA A 293 -15.34 -5.49 -4.00
C ALA A 293 -16.34 -5.28 -5.13
N ALA A 294 -17.31 -4.40 -4.91
CA ALA A 294 -18.16 -3.82 -5.93
C ALA A 294 -17.98 -2.29 -6.02
N SER A 295 -17.28 -1.70 -5.07
CA SER A 295 -16.79 -0.31 -5.03
C SER A 295 -15.33 -0.23 -5.46
N LEU A 296 -14.89 0.95 -5.91
CA LEU A 296 -13.47 1.24 -6.19
C LEU A 296 -12.69 1.45 -4.89
N LEU A 297 -13.31 2.15 -3.94
CA LEU A 297 -12.71 2.47 -2.66
C LEU A 297 -13.09 1.41 -1.60
N PRO A 298 -12.16 1.07 -0.68
CA PRO A 298 -12.46 0.14 0.40
C PRO A 298 -13.57 0.64 1.32
N THR A 299 -14.41 -0.27 1.82
CA THR A 299 -15.54 0.08 2.70
C THR A 299 -15.09 0.78 3.99
N TRP A 300 -13.96 0.39 4.56
CA TRP A 300 -13.42 1.01 5.77
C TRP A 300 -13.01 2.48 5.58
N MET A 301 -12.69 2.90 4.35
CA MET A 301 -12.33 4.27 4.01
C MET A 301 -13.57 5.14 3.83
N THR A 302 -14.58 4.65 3.13
CA THR A 302 -15.75 5.43 2.71
C THR A 302 -16.97 5.26 3.58
N GLY A 303 -17.11 4.12 4.26
CA GLY A 303 -18.30 3.73 4.99
C GLY A 303 -19.50 3.33 4.13
N TYR A 304 -19.49 3.57 2.81
CA TYR A 304 -20.63 3.31 1.92
C TYR A 304 -20.42 2.13 0.94
N GLY A 305 -19.31 1.42 1.02
CA GLY A 305 -19.02 0.31 0.09
C GLY A 305 -20.12 -0.75 0.01
N PHE A 306 -20.89 -0.93 1.10
CA PHE A 306 -22.05 -1.82 1.16
C PHE A 306 -23.22 -1.39 0.24
N ALA A 307 -23.26 -0.14 -0.22
CA ALA A 307 -24.27 0.34 -1.17
C ALA A 307 -24.09 -0.26 -2.58
N PHE A 308 -22.93 -0.84 -2.85
CA PHE A 308 -22.63 -1.56 -4.08
C PHE A 308 -22.71 -3.08 -3.83
N SER A 309 -23.60 -3.77 -4.54
CA SER A 309 -23.73 -5.23 -4.38
C SER A 309 -22.58 -5.97 -5.03
N ALA A 310 -21.85 -6.75 -4.24
CA ALA A 310 -20.80 -7.65 -4.69
C ALA A 310 -21.33 -9.04 -5.12
N ASP A 311 -22.61 -9.34 -4.83
CA ASP A 311 -23.24 -10.61 -5.10
C ASP A 311 -23.44 -10.85 -6.59
N ALA A 312 -23.26 -12.11 -7.00
CA ALA A 312 -23.58 -12.51 -8.35
C ALA A 312 -25.10 -12.65 -8.54
N ASN A 313 -25.57 -12.27 -9.73
CA ASN A 313 -26.95 -12.52 -10.16
C ASN A 313 -26.93 -13.19 -11.54
N GLN A 314 -26.72 -14.52 -11.56
CA GLN A 314 -26.64 -15.32 -12.79
C GLN A 314 -27.93 -15.28 -13.62
N ALA A 315 -29.09 -15.20 -12.98
CA ALA A 315 -30.37 -15.10 -13.69
C ALA A 315 -30.46 -13.80 -14.49
N ARG A 316 -30.12 -12.66 -13.83
CA ARG A 316 -30.10 -11.36 -14.49
C ARG A 316 -28.99 -11.25 -15.54
N ALA A 317 -27.82 -11.84 -15.29
CA ALA A 317 -26.74 -11.92 -16.28
C ALA A 317 -27.18 -12.64 -17.57
N LYS A 318 -27.84 -13.80 -17.46
CA LYS A 318 -28.40 -14.55 -18.60
C LYS A 318 -29.49 -13.76 -19.34
N GLN A 319 -30.38 -13.09 -18.62
CA GLN A 319 -31.40 -12.24 -19.19
C GLN A 319 -30.79 -11.09 -20.01
N LEU A 320 -29.85 -10.33 -19.43
CA LEU A 320 -29.14 -9.24 -20.12
C LEU A 320 -28.37 -9.75 -21.35
N ARG A 321 -27.75 -10.94 -21.23
CA ARG A 321 -27.08 -11.59 -22.36
C ARG A 321 -28.06 -11.90 -23.50
N THR A 322 -29.24 -12.37 -23.19
CA THR A 322 -30.28 -12.67 -24.17
C THR A 322 -30.82 -11.39 -24.81
N GLU A 323 -31.10 -10.35 -23.99
CA GLU A 323 -31.57 -9.04 -24.47
C GLU A 323 -30.54 -8.33 -25.38
N ALA A 324 -29.24 -8.54 -25.15
CA ALA A 324 -28.19 -7.92 -25.95
C ALA A 324 -28.05 -8.53 -27.36
N GLY A 325 -28.59 -9.74 -27.60
CA GLY A 325 -28.48 -10.40 -28.88
C GLY A 325 -27.09 -11.01 -29.16
N PRO A 326 -26.57 -10.95 -30.37
CA PRO A 326 -25.28 -11.56 -30.71
C PRO A 326 -24.14 -10.98 -29.88
N ALA A 327 -23.35 -11.84 -29.21
CA ALA A 327 -22.20 -11.42 -28.43
C ALA A 327 -20.91 -11.84 -29.14
N ARG A 328 -19.91 -10.97 -29.04
CA ARG A 328 -18.55 -11.30 -29.44
C ARG A 328 -17.83 -12.03 -28.31
N THR A 329 -16.75 -12.70 -28.66
CA THR A 329 -15.78 -13.22 -27.67
C THR A 329 -14.86 -12.07 -27.24
N TRP A 330 -14.70 -11.88 -25.93
CA TRP A 330 -13.73 -10.93 -25.38
C TRP A 330 -12.41 -11.63 -25.08
N ALA A 331 -11.31 -10.92 -25.38
CA ALA A 331 -9.97 -11.30 -24.98
C ALA A 331 -9.64 -10.68 -23.62
N LEU A 332 -9.35 -11.52 -22.61
CA LEU A 332 -8.95 -11.14 -21.25
C LEU A 332 -7.44 -11.30 -21.09
N GLY A 333 -6.74 -10.20 -20.90
CA GLY A 333 -5.32 -10.18 -20.56
C GLY A 333 -5.08 -10.05 -19.06
N TYR A 334 -4.03 -10.67 -18.56
CA TYR A 334 -3.55 -10.53 -17.18
C TYR A 334 -2.03 -10.71 -17.13
N ASP A 335 -1.41 -10.37 -16.01
CA ASP A 335 0.00 -10.60 -15.79
C ASP A 335 0.25 -12.10 -15.51
N ASN A 336 1.01 -12.77 -16.37
CA ASN A 336 1.31 -14.19 -16.25
C ASN A 336 2.16 -14.54 -15.03
N ASP A 337 2.94 -13.60 -14.54
CA ASP A 337 3.78 -13.78 -13.36
C ASP A 337 2.96 -13.65 -12.06
N ASP A 338 1.73 -13.12 -12.14
CA ASP A 338 0.78 -13.07 -11.03
C ASP A 338 -0.08 -14.37 -10.99
N ALA A 339 0.27 -15.27 -10.08
CA ALA A 339 -0.43 -16.54 -9.89
C ALA A 339 -1.90 -16.32 -9.46
N LEU A 340 -2.18 -15.31 -8.62
CA LEU A 340 -3.54 -14.98 -8.19
C LEU A 340 -4.35 -14.46 -9.36
N ALA A 341 -3.80 -13.56 -10.19
CA ALA A 341 -4.49 -13.04 -11.37
C ALA A 341 -4.89 -14.16 -12.34
N ARG A 342 -4.03 -15.17 -12.52
CA ARG A 342 -4.34 -16.33 -13.35
C ARG A 342 -5.56 -17.10 -12.84
N VAL A 343 -5.59 -17.46 -11.55
CA VAL A 343 -6.70 -18.22 -10.96
C VAL A 343 -8.00 -17.41 -10.96
N VAL A 344 -7.91 -16.10 -10.70
CA VAL A 344 -9.06 -15.19 -10.79
C VAL A 344 -9.57 -15.12 -12.23
N ALA A 345 -8.69 -15.00 -13.24
CA ALA A 345 -9.07 -15.01 -14.65
C ALA A 345 -9.83 -16.31 -15.03
N GLU A 346 -9.30 -17.47 -14.63
CA GLU A 346 -9.97 -18.76 -14.86
C GLU A 346 -11.38 -18.80 -14.24
N ARG A 347 -11.54 -18.28 -13.03
CA ARG A 347 -12.85 -18.21 -12.37
C ARG A 347 -13.81 -17.27 -13.10
N ILE A 348 -13.32 -16.13 -13.60
CA ILE A 348 -14.11 -15.20 -14.42
C ILE A 348 -14.60 -15.89 -15.70
N LEU A 349 -13.75 -16.64 -16.38
CA LEU A 349 -14.14 -17.40 -17.58
C LEU A 349 -15.28 -18.38 -17.28
N LEU A 350 -15.20 -19.10 -16.16
CA LEU A 350 -16.27 -20.01 -15.74
C LEU A 350 -17.59 -19.28 -15.48
N ASN A 351 -17.56 -18.20 -14.70
CA ASN A 351 -18.75 -17.41 -14.39
C ASN A 351 -19.37 -16.77 -15.64
N ALA A 352 -18.55 -16.26 -16.56
CA ALA A 352 -18.99 -15.70 -17.83
C ALA A 352 -19.67 -16.77 -18.71
N ARG A 353 -19.06 -17.95 -18.82
CA ARG A 353 -19.63 -19.07 -19.58
C ARG A 353 -21.00 -19.50 -19.03
N ASP A 354 -21.14 -19.58 -17.71
CA ASP A 354 -22.40 -19.93 -17.05
C ASP A 354 -23.51 -18.89 -17.33
N ALA A 355 -23.14 -17.65 -17.62
CA ALA A 355 -24.05 -16.59 -18.06
C ALA A 355 -24.27 -16.56 -19.60
N GLY A 356 -23.62 -17.46 -20.37
CA GLY A 356 -23.70 -17.49 -21.84
C GLY A 356 -22.82 -16.43 -22.52
N LEU A 357 -21.82 -15.88 -21.80
CA LEU A 357 -20.83 -14.96 -22.34
C LEU A 357 -19.58 -15.74 -22.77
N SER A 358 -18.90 -15.24 -23.80
CA SER A 358 -17.64 -15.81 -24.29
C SER A 358 -16.48 -14.91 -23.92
N VAL A 359 -15.60 -15.40 -23.05
CA VAL A 359 -14.35 -14.74 -22.63
C VAL A 359 -13.22 -15.76 -22.80
N GLN A 360 -12.08 -15.33 -23.33
CA GLN A 360 -10.89 -16.17 -23.51
C GLN A 360 -9.66 -15.42 -23.03
N THR A 361 -8.73 -16.11 -22.41
CA THR A 361 -7.45 -15.50 -21.99
C THR A 361 -6.54 -15.23 -23.19
N THR A 362 -5.76 -14.17 -23.11
CA THR A 362 -4.77 -13.80 -24.11
C THR A 362 -3.52 -13.22 -23.48
N LEU A 363 -2.38 -13.45 -24.12
CA LEU A 363 -1.10 -12.80 -23.78
C LEU A 363 -0.89 -11.49 -24.55
N SER A 364 -1.82 -11.16 -25.46
CA SER A 364 -1.70 -9.96 -26.30
C SER A 364 -1.84 -8.68 -25.49
N ALA A 365 -0.98 -7.71 -25.76
CA ALA A 365 -1.09 -6.34 -25.23
C ALA A 365 -2.40 -5.66 -25.67
N SER A 366 -3.05 -6.14 -26.73
CA SER A 366 -4.31 -5.60 -27.28
C SER A 366 -5.56 -6.30 -26.75
N ALA A 367 -5.52 -6.84 -25.53
CA ALA A 367 -6.69 -7.44 -24.88
C ALA A 367 -7.85 -6.44 -24.77
N ASP A 368 -9.10 -6.92 -24.97
CA ASP A 368 -10.32 -6.12 -24.78
C ASP A 368 -10.54 -5.74 -23.33
N ILE A 369 -10.23 -6.69 -22.43
CA ILE A 369 -10.36 -6.58 -20.98
C ILE A 369 -9.00 -6.89 -20.38
N ARG A 370 -8.62 -6.16 -19.35
CA ARG A 370 -7.44 -6.45 -18.55
C ARG A 370 -7.84 -6.69 -17.10
N LEU A 371 -7.32 -7.75 -16.53
CA LEU A 371 -7.31 -7.97 -15.10
C LEU A 371 -6.05 -7.33 -14.55
N ILE A 372 -6.22 -6.29 -13.76
CA ILE A 372 -5.12 -5.50 -13.19
C ILE A 372 -5.28 -5.34 -11.69
N ARG A 373 -4.15 -5.12 -11.03
CA ARG A 373 -4.06 -4.77 -9.61
C ARG A 373 -3.57 -3.34 -9.52
N ILE A 374 -4.24 -2.52 -8.72
CA ILE A 374 -3.92 -1.10 -8.55
C ILE A 374 -3.67 -0.86 -7.06
N PRO A 375 -2.45 -0.43 -6.69
CA PRO A 375 -2.15 -0.08 -5.30
C PRO A 375 -2.91 1.20 -4.91
N LEU A 376 -3.53 1.19 -3.72
CA LEU A 376 -4.27 2.32 -3.17
C LEU A 376 -3.33 3.18 -2.32
N THR A 377 -3.40 4.51 -2.44
CA THR A 377 -2.58 5.46 -1.66
C THR A 377 -3.16 5.71 -0.28
N LEU A 378 -4.47 5.52 -0.12
CA LEU A 378 -5.25 5.61 1.11
C LEU A 378 -5.08 6.95 1.86
N THR A 379 -4.83 8.03 1.10
CA THR A 379 -4.71 9.39 1.65
C THR A 379 -6.07 9.95 2.08
N ASN A 380 -6.94 10.19 1.11
CA ASN A 380 -8.35 10.50 1.29
C ASN A 380 -9.13 10.04 0.04
N GLU A 381 -10.45 9.96 0.16
CA GLU A 381 -11.33 9.38 -0.87
C GLU A 381 -11.21 10.09 -2.23
N ARG A 382 -11.08 11.41 -2.20
CA ARG A 382 -10.98 12.22 -3.42
C ARG A 382 -9.66 12.00 -4.15
N THR A 383 -8.56 12.08 -3.41
CA THR A 383 -7.21 11.84 -3.95
C THR A 383 -7.12 10.41 -4.47
N GLU A 384 -7.65 9.44 -3.71
CA GLU A 384 -7.65 8.04 -4.09
C GLU A 384 -8.42 7.78 -5.40
N LEU A 385 -9.63 8.33 -5.56
CA LEU A 385 -10.36 8.22 -6.83
C LEU A 385 -9.58 8.84 -8.00
N SER A 386 -8.92 9.98 -7.77
CA SER A 386 -8.10 10.63 -8.79
C SER A 386 -6.91 9.76 -9.21
N GLU A 387 -6.23 9.13 -8.23
CA GLU A 387 -5.11 8.22 -8.47
C GLU A 387 -5.57 6.97 -9.23
N LEU A 388 -6.70 6.36 -8.83
CA LEU A 388 -7.27 5.22 -9.53
C LEU A 388 -7.61 5.55 -10.98
N PHE A 389 -8.22 6.69 -11.25
CA PHE A 389 -8.52 7.11 -12.62
C PHE A 389 -7.26 7.36 -13.43
N SER A 390 -6.26 8.01 -12.83
CA SER A 390 -4.96 8.23 -13.45
C SER A 390 -4.27 6.90 -13.80
N ALA A 391 -4.26 5.94 -12.87
CA ALA A 391 -3.67 4.61 -13.08
C ALA A 391 -4.34 3.84 -14.25
N MET A 392 -5.64 4.08 -14.46
CA MET A 392 -6.41 3.49 -15.56
C MET A 392 -6.39 4.33 -16.85
N GLY A 393 -5.67 5.46 -16.89
CA GLY A 393 -5.65 6.36 -18.03
C GLY A 393 -7.01 7.03 -18.30
N ILE A 394 -7.79 7.29 -17.24
CA ILE A 394 -9.11 7.91 -17.30
C ILE A 394 -9.00 9.33 -16.77
N SER A 395 -9.63 10.28 -17.44
CA SER A 395 -9.66 11.66 -16.94
C SER A 395 -10.35 11.75 -15.59
N PRO A 396 -9.76 12.47 -14.61
CA PRO A 396 -10.34 12.61 -13.28
C PRO A 396 -11.76 13.20 -13.34
N ILE A 397 -12.67 12.67 -12.54
CA ILE A 397 -14.01 13.21 -12.39
C ILE A 397 -13.91 14.46 -11.51
N LYS A 398 -14.52 15.57 -11.97
CA LYS A 398 -14.63 16.78 -11.14
C LYS A 398 -15.65 16.52 -10.04
N LEU A 399 -15.17 16.43 -8.80
CA LEU A 399 -16.03 16.36 -7.64
C LEU A 399 -16.60 17.75 -7.31
N SER A 400 -17.89 17.83 -7.07
CA SER A 400 -18.58 19.09 -6.72
C SER A 400 -18.21 19.57 -5.30
N SER A 401 -17.89 18.64 -4.43
CA SER A 401 -17.41 18.87 -3.06
C SER A 401 -16.57 17.67 -2.58
N SER A 402 -15.93 17.78 -1.42
CA SER A 402 -15.18 16.70 -0.78
C SER A 402 -16.02 15.88 0.21
N ASN A 403 -17.35 16.06 0.25
CA ASN A 403 -18.20 15.28 1.13
C ASN A 403 -18.44 13.86 0.59
N VAL A 404 -18.75 12.94 1.47
CA VAL A 404 -18.98 11.51 1.18
C VAL A 404 -20.02 11.29 0.09
N GLU A 405 -21.10 12.11 0.06
CA GLU A 405 -22.16 12.01 -0.94
C GLU A 405 -21.69 12.33 -2.36
N SER A 406 -20.84 13.35 -2.50
CA SER A 406 -20.24 13.70 -3.81
C SER A 406 -19.29 12.61 -4.30
N VAL A 407 -18.50 12.05 -3.40
CA VAL A 407 -17.58 10.94 -3.71
C VAL A 407 -18.38 9.70 -4.13
N TYR A 408 -19.40 9.31 -3.36
CA TYR A 408 -20.31 8.22 -3.72
C TYR A 408 -20.99 8.42 -5.07
N SER A 409 -21.52 9.62 -5.32
CA SER A 409 -22.20 9.92 -6.60
C SER A 409 -21.28 9.82 -7.79
N ALA A 410 -20.05 10.33 -7.64
CA ALA A 410 -19.01 10.25 -8.68
C ALA A 410 -18.60 8.79 -8.96
N GLU A 411 -18.34 8.03 -7.91
CA GLU A 411 -17.97 6.61 -8.02
C GLU A 411 -19.10 5.80 -8.65
N ASN A 412 -20.35 5.98 -8.18
CA ASN A 412 -21.51 5.28 -8.71
C ASN A 412 -21.72 5.60 -10.20
N THR A 413 -21.65 6.86 -10.58
CA THR A 413 -21.80 7.30 -11.99
C THR A 413 -20.72 6.63 -12.86
N PHE A 414 -19.50 6.58 -12.37
CA PHE A 414 -18.41 5.94 -13.09
C PHE A 414 -18.62 4.43 -13.23
N LEU A 415 -18.99 3.74 -12.15
CA LEU A 415 -19.24 2.29 -12.15
C LEU A 415 -20.42 1.90 -13.05
N GLN A 416 -21.41 2.78 -13.23
CA GLN A 416 -22.53 2.57 -14.16
C GLN A 416 -22.07 2.55 -15.64
N SER A 417 -20.95 3.16 -15.96
CA SER A 417 -20.35 3.08 -17.32
C SER A 417 -19.91 1.66 -17.70
N ARG A 418 -19.72 0.79 -16.70
CA ARG A 418 -19.16 -0.56 -16.87
C ARG A 418 -17.81 -0.59 -17.60
N ARG A 419 -17.06 0.49 -17.50
CA ARG A 419 -15.67 0.53 -17.97
C ARG A 419 -14.72 -0.20 -17.02
N VAL A 420 -15.05 -0.19 -15.74
CA VAL A 420 -14.34 -0.91 -14.68
C VAL A 420 -15.33 -1.79 -13.92
N ILE A 421 -14.91 -2.99 -13.60
CA ILE A 421 -15.64 -3.93 -12.76
C ILE A 421 -14.73 -4.30 -11.58
N PRO A 422 -14.95 -3.74 -10.38
CA PRO A 422 -14.21 -4.12 -9.19
C PRO A 422 -14.45 -5.59 -8.84
N LEU A 423 -13.44 -6.25 -8.31
CA LEU A 423 -13.48 -7.68 -7.96
C LEU A 423 -13.16 -7.92 -6.49
N LEU A 424 -11.98 -7.50 -6.06
CA LEU A 424 -11.43 -7.79 -4.74
C LEU A 424 -10.60 -6.60 -4.25
N HIS A 425 -10.73 -6.27 -2.96
CA HIS A 425 -9.72 -5.49 -2.27
C HIS A 425 -8.77 -6.47 -1.55
N LEU A 426 -7.48 -6.33 -1.82
CA LEU A 426 -6.42 -7.21 -1.32
C LEU A 426 -5.62 -6.52 -0.23
N ARG A 427 -5.11 -7.32 0.72
CA ARG A 427 -4.17 -6.87 1.74
C ARG A 427 -2.75 -7.12 1.29
N HIS A 428 -1.83 -6.27 1.73
CA HIS A 428 -0.42 -6.60 1.69
C HIS A 428 -0.06 -7.41 2.93
N VAL A 429 0.60 -8.54 2.74
CA VAL A 429 0.97 -9.48 3.81
C VAL A 429 2.47 -9.66 3.81
N SER A 430 3.10 -9.42 4.96
CA SER A 430 4.54 -9.65 5.17
C SER A 430 4.77 -10.81 6.12
N GLY A 431 5.68 -11.72 5.77
CA GLY A 431 6.22 -12.73 6.67
C GLY A 431 7.45 -12.17 7.39
N ILE A 432 7.45 -12.22 8.73
CA ILE A 432 8.45 -11.55 9.57
C ILE A 432 9.20 -12.58 10.42
N SER A 433 10.53 -12.55 10.39
CA SER A 433 11.36 -13.43 11.19
C SER A 433 11.24 -13.13 12.69
N ALA A 434 11.50 -14.11 13.54
CA ALA A 434 11.43 -13.94 15.00
C ALA A 434 12.46 -12.92 15.53
N SER A 435 13.55 -12.69 14.81
CA SER A 435 14.57 -11.69 15.17
C SER A 435 14.11 -10.26 15.02
N VAL A 436 13.15 -9.97 14.13
CA VAL A 436 12.64 -8.61 13.87
C VAL A 436 11.63 -8.23 14.95
N GLN A 437 11.88 -7.15 15.63
CA GLN A 437 11.02 -6.60 16.68
C GLN A 437 10.44 -5.26 16.24
N ASN A 438 9.23 -4.94 16.70
CA ASN A 438 8.49 -3.71 16.43
C ASN A 438 8.19 -3.43 14.95
N TRP A 439 8.23 -4.46 14.10
CA TRP A 439 7.80 -4.29 12.71
C TRP A 439 6.31 -4.03 12.66
N SER A 440 5.92 -2.94 12.07
CA SER A 440 4.53 -2.59 11.76
C SER A 440 4.38 -2.08 10.33
N VAL A 441 3.16 -2.10 9.84
CA VAL A 441 2.82 -1.53 8.55
C VAL A 441 1.63 -0.59 8.71
N GLY A 442 1.66 0.53 8.02
CA GLY A 442 0.53 1.44 7.92
C GLY A 442 -0.69 0.81 7.23
N ARG A 443 -1.81 1.49 7.26
CA ARG A 443 -3.03 1.03 6.57
C ARG A 443 -2.80 0.82 5.07
N ASP A 444 -1.98 1.65 4.46
CA ASP A 444 -1.58 1.60 3.06
C ASP A 444 -0.51 0.54 2.75
N GLY A 445 -0.09 -0.24 3.74
CA GLY A 445 0.98 -1.23 3.63
C GLY A 445 2.40 -0.65 3.73
N SER A 446 2.52 0.66 3.98
CA SER A 446 3.83 1.28 4.16
C SER A 446 4.53 0.77 5.41
N TRP A 447 5.85 0.59 5.31
CA TRP A 447 6.69 0.10 6.40
C TRP A 447 6.92 1.20 7.44
N ASP A 448 6.70 0.87 8.69
CA ASP A 448 7.18 1.67 9.82
C ASP A 448 8.45 1.01 10.37
N VAL A 449 9.60 1.61 10.09
CA VAL A 449 10.91 1.05 10.44
C VAL A 449 11.63 1.84 11.52
N GLN A 450 11.10 2.96 11.99
CA GLN A 450 11.80 3.84 12.93
C GLN A 450 12.11 3.13 14.25
N GLU A 451 11.16 2.35 14.75
CA GLU A 451 11.26 1.60 15.99
C GLU A 451 11.70 0.14 15.80
N VAL A 452 12.01 -0.26 14.57
CA VAL A 452 12.43 -1.64 14.26
C VAL A 452 13.83 -1.90 14.76
N TRP A 453 14.03 -3.03 15.46
CA TRP A 453 15.32 -3.51 15.91
C TRP A 453 15.44 -5.03 15.79
N LEU A 454 16.67 -5.54 15.80
CA LEU A 454 16.95 -6.96 15.64
C LEU A 454 17.37 -7.58 16.97
N SER A 455 16.64 -8.63 17.40
CA SER A 455 17.00 -9.43 18.59
C SER A 455 17.85 -10.63 18.16
N GLY A 456 18.94 -10.93 18.93
CA GLY A 456 19.67 -12.20 18.80
C GLY A 456 20.64 -12.36 17.64
N ARG A 457 20.99 -11.29 16.93
CA ARG A 457 22.11 -11.29 15.98
C ARG A 457 23.21 -10.36 16.51
N GLN A 458 24.34 -10.96 16.90
CA GLN A 458 25.63 -10.29 17.05
C GLN A 458 26.41 -10.44 15.74
#